data_c88b721fb5feed8b23ab7f0390ce6f0c
#
_entry.id   c88b721fb5feed8b23ab7f0390ce6f0c
#
_cell.length_a   1.000
_cell.length_b   1.000
_cell.length_c   1.000
_cell.angle_alpha   90.00
_cell.angle_beta   90.00
_cell.angle_gamma   90.00
#
_symmetry.space_group_name_H-M   'P 1'
#
loop_
_entity.id
_entity.type
_entity.pdbx_description
1 polymer ?
#
loop_
_entity_poly.entity_id
_entity_poly.type
_entity_poly.pdbx_seq_one_letter_code
_entity_poly.pdbx_strand_id
1 'polypeptide(L)'
;LHAGHIQPVVEWLDPTQAPGNDVVRLRAVRVRAESGIITDRFDIRKPIDLEVEFDVVKAGHIFVPVFNLYNEEDVLVFIAHDRDQAWQRTPRPTGRYTSTARIPGNWLAEGMMSVSSLMMTEDPFRMHAHAPRTIGFRVDDSGTGDSARGDFHGRWPGVVRPLLEWRTKYLPA
;
A
#
# COMPACT_ATOMS: atom_id res chain seq x y z
N LEU A 1 3.28 6.05 -22.48
CA LEU A 1 2.14 5.16 -22.20
C LEU A 1 2.65 3.72 -22.18
N HIS A 2 3.20 3.27 -21.08
CA HIS A 2 3.51 1.86 -20.87
C HIS A 2 2.30 1.25 -20.17
N ALA A 3 1.49 0.52 -20.93
CA ALA A 3 0.61 -0.49 -20.38
C ALA A 3 1.51 -1.64 -19.88
N GLY A 4 2.26 -1.37 -18.81
CA GLY A 4 3.04 -2.37 -18.13
C GLY A 4 2.07 -3.37 -17.49
N HIS A 5 2.33 -4.65 -17.67
CA HIS A 5 1.63 -5.71 -16.96
C HIS A 5 1.61 -5.37 -15.47
N ILE A 6 0.40 -5.13 -14.94
CA ILE A 6 0.21 -4.96 -13.52
C ILE A 6 0.46 -6.30 -12.88
N GLN A 7 1.44 -6.32 -11.99
CA GLN A 7 1.75 -7.52 -11.22
C GLN A 7 1.55 -7.23 -9.73
N PRO A 8 0.89 -8.13 -9.00
CA PRO A 8 0.65 -7.95 -7.58
C PRO A 8 1.85 -8.32 -6.71
N VAL A 9 2.94 -8.76 -7.31
CA VAL A 9 4.11 -9.25 -6.59
C VAL A 9 5.39 -8.97 -7.37
N VAL A 10 6.42 -8.56 -6.65
CA VAL A 10 7.81 -8.56 -7.10
C VAL A 10 8.67 -9.22 -6.02
N GLU A 11 9.61 -10.06 -6.43
CA GLU A 11 10.57 -10.73 -5.55
C GLU A 11 11.98 -10.58 -6.09
N TRP A 12 12.92 -10.32 -5.20
CA TRP A 12 14.35 -10.24 -5.51
C TRP A 12 15.03 -11.45 -4.85
N LEU A 13 15.20 -12.51 -5.63
CA LEU A 13 15.84 -13.75 -5.16
C LEU A 13 17.34 -13.57 -4.99
N ASP A 14 17.95 -12.77 -5.86
CA ASP A 14 19.37 -12.40 -5.77
C ASP A 14 19.54 -11.13 -4.93
N PRO A 15 20.17 -11.21 -3.74
CA PRO A 15 20.39 -10.03 -2.90
C PRO A 15 21.17 -8.90 -3.57
N THR A 16 22.00 -9.22 -4.56
CA THR A 16 22.79 -8.21 -5.29
C THR A 16 21.95 -7.34 -6.21
N GLN A 17 20.77 -7.82 -6.61
CA GLN A 17 19.81 -7.11 -7.45
C GLN A 17 18.70 -6.45 -6.63
N ALA A 18 18.61 -6.78 -5.36
CA ALA A 18 17.59 -6.26 -4.48
C ALA A 18 17.85 -4.79 -4.12
N PRO A 19 16.80 -3.93 -4.12
CA PRO A 19 16.94 -2.57 -3.60
C PRO A 19 17.42 -2.58 -2.16
N GLY A 20 18.39 -1.75 -1.84
CA GLY A 20 18.95 -1.67 -0.50
C GLY A 20 20.41 -1.28 -0.50
N ASN A 21 21.07 -1.53 0.62
CA ASN A 21 22.48 -1.22 0.84
C ASN A 21 23.11 -2.27 1.75
N ASP A 22 24.20 -1.92 2.42
CA ASP A 22 24.93 -2.81 3.32
C ASP A 22 24.25 -3.03 4.68
N VAL A 23 23.15 -2.32 5.00
CA VAL A 23 22.45 -2.45 6.28
C VAL A 23 21.06 -3.06 6.17
N VAL A 24 20.36 -2.89 5.03
CA VAL A 24 19.02 -3.44 4.79
C VAL A 24 18.78 -3.67 3.31
N ARG A 25 18.03 -4.73 2.97
CA ARG A 25 17.68 -5.06 1.58
C ARG A 25 16.24 -5.53 1.50
N LEU A 26 15.51 -5.04 0.49
CA LEU A 26 14.18 -5.55 0.17
C LEU A 26 14.27 -6.97 -0.39
N ARG A 27 13.25 -7.79 -0.11
CA ARG A 27 13.16 -9.16 -0.62
C ARG A 27 11.95 -9.36 -1.51
N ALA A 28 10.84 -8.75 -1.14
CA ALA A 28 9.61 -8.83 -1.91
C ALA A 28 8.67 -7.68 -1.55
N VAL A 29 7.80 -7.33 -2.49
CA VAL A 29 6.63 -6.47 -2.26
C VAL A 29 5.43 -7.17 -2.86
N ARG A 30 4.32 -7.24 -2.11
CA ARG A 30 3.12 -8.00 -2.50
C ARG A 30 1.85 -7.24 -2.18
N VAL A 31 0.81 -7.48 -2.97
CA VAL A 31 -0.55 -7.08 -2.65
C VAL A 31 -1.35 -8.35 -2.35
N ARG A 32 -2.04 -8.36 -1.20
CA ARG A 32 -2.84 -9.51 -0.77
C ARG A 32 -4.28 -9.10 -0.47
N ALA A 33 -5.19 -10.02 -0.74
CA ALA A 33 -6.54 -9.97 -0.18
C ALA A 33 -6.51 -10.30 1.32
N GLU A 34 -7.58 -9.98 2.04
CA GLU A 34 -7.74 -10.32 3.45
C GLU A 34 -7.56 -11.83 3.74
N SER A 35 -7.91 -12.68 2.78
CA SER A 35 -7.67 -14.13 2.83
C SER A 35 -6.19 -14.53 2.76
N GLY A 36 -5.29 -13.59 2.48
CA GLY A 36 -3.87 -13.84 2.26
C GLY A 36 -3.50 -14.17 0.81
N ILE A 37 -4.46 -14.31 -0.09
CA ILE A 37 -4.21 -14.60 -1.51
C ILE A 37 -3.58 -13.38 -2.18
N ILE A 38 -2.49 -13.59 -2.94
CA ILE A 38 -1.90 -12.57 -3.80
C ILE A 38 -2.82 -12.38 -5.00
N THR A 39 -3.28 -11.15 -5.22
CA THR A 39 -4.18 -10.81 -6.33
C THR A 39 -3.97 -9.37 -6.77
N ASP A 40 -4.28 -9.10 -8.03
CA ASP A 40 -4.21 -7.77 -8.63
C ASP A 40 -5.59 -7.11 -8.79
N ARG A 41 -6.67 -7.76 -8.29
CA ARG A 41 -8.03 -7.25 -8.38
C ARG A 41 -8.75 -7.27 -7.05
N PHE A 42 -9.39 -6.15 -6.74
CA PHE A 42 -10.10 -5.96 -5.48
C PHE A 42 -11.46 -5.31 -5.71
N ASP A 43 -12.45 -5.80 -4.98
CA ASP A 43 -13.72 -5.09 -4.80
C ASP A 43 -13.47 -3.89 -3.87
N ILE A 44 -14.02 -2.72 -4.22
CA ILE A 44 -13.85 -1.48 -3.45
C ILE A 44 -14.25 -1.61 -1.99
N ARG A 45 -15.13 -2.56 -1.66
CA ARG A 45 -15.62 -2.81 -0.29
C ARG A 45 -14.68 -3.65 0.58
N LYS A 46 -13.65 -4.26 -0.03
CA LYS A 46 -12.76 -5.19 0.65
C LYS A 46 -11.44 -4.54 1.03
N PRO A 47 -10.85 -4.93 2.17
CA PRO A 47 -9.53 -4.45 2.55
C PRO A 47 -8.45 -4.99 1.62
N ILE A 48 -7.36 -4.24 1.52
CA ILE A 48 -6.20 -4.55 0.71
C ILE A 48 -4.97 -4.50 1.59
N ASP A 49 -4.18 -5.57 1.61
CA ASP A 49 -2.92 -5.64 2.35
C ASP A 49 -1.73 -5.38 1.43
N LEU A 50 -0.97 -4.34 1.74
CA LEU A 50 0.34 -4.07 1.12
C LEU A 50 1.41 -4.65 2.04
N GLU A 51 2.24 -5.53 1.50
CA GLU A 51 3.26 -6.26 2.26
C GLU A 51 4.64 -5.99 1.69
N VAL A 52 5.61 -5.70 2.55
CA VAL A 52 7.03 -5.64 2.21
C VAL A 52 7.81 -6.62 3.09
N GLU A 53 8.61 -7.45 2.45
CA GLU A 53 9.56 -8.37 3.09
C GLU A 53 10.97 -7.84 2.87
N PHE A 54 11.78 -7.81 3.93
CA PHE A 54 13.12 -7.26 3.88
C PHE A 54 14.06 -7.95 4.88
N ASP A 55 15.34 -7.92 4.58
CA ASP A 55 16.40 -8.42 5.46
C ASP A 55 17.14 -7.24 6.08
N VAL A 56 17.22 -7.23 7.42
CA VAL A 56 18.14 -6.38 8.16
C VAL A 56 19.50 -7.09 8.19
N VAL A 57 20.47 -6.51 7.54
CA VAL A 57 21.83 -7.07 7.40
C VAL A 57 22.71 -6.63 8.57
N LYS A 58 22.55 -5.39 9.03
CA LYS A 58 23.25 -4.85 10.20
C LYS A 58 22.27 -4.33 11.23
N ALA A 59 22.39 -4.80 12.45
CA ALA A 59 21.57 -4.37 13.58
C ALA A 59 21.84 -2.91 13.98
N GLY A 60 20.95 -2.34 14.77
CA GLY A 60 21.17 -1.05 15.43
C GLY A 60 20.45 0.15 14.79
N HIS A 61 19.67 -0.07 13.73
CA HIS A 61 18.91 0.98 13.07
C HIS A 61 17.41 0.85 13.33
N ILE A 62 16.74 1.99 13.49
CA ILE A 62 15.29 2.07 13.58
C ILE A 62 14.76 2.28 12.17
N PHE A 63 14.40 1.20 11.50
CA PHE A 63 13.88 1.23 10.14
C PHE A 63 12.41 1.61 10.10
N VAL A 64 12.04 2.37 9.08
CA VAL A 64 10.66 2.73 8.76
C VAL A 64 10.36 2.28 7.34
N PRO A 65 9.68 1.14 7.15
CA PRO A 65 9.07 0.79 5.89
C PRO A 65 8.03 1.83 5.46
N VAL A 66 8.01 2.16 4.16
CA VAL A 66 7.13 3.18 3.60
C VAL A 66 6.48 2.66 2.33
N PHE A 67 5.18 2.93 2.17
CA PHE A 67 4.48 2.77 0.90
C PHE A 67 3.99 4.11 0.38
N ASN A 68 4.21 4.36 -0.91
CA ASN A 68 3.58 5.44 -1.65
C ASN A 68 2.61 4.83 -2.64
N LEU A 69 1.34 5.22 -2.58
CA LEU A 69 0.30 4.77 -3.49
C LEU A 69 0.00 5.86 -4.51
N TYR A 70 -0.06 5.46 -5.77
CA TYR A 70 -0.40 6.34 -6.89
C TYR A 70 -1.61 5.78 -7.65
N ASN A 71 -2.45 6.66 -8.17
CA ASN A 71 -3.54 6.28 -9.06
C ASN A 71 -3.08 6.22 -10.53
N GLU A 72 -3.99 5.89 -11.44
CA GLU A 72 -3.73 5.79 -12.89
C GLU A 72 -3.39 7.14 -13.56
N GLU A 73 -3.68 8.26 -12.90
CA GLU A 73 -3.34 9.61 -13.35
C GLU A 73 -2.01 10.10 -12.78
N ASP A 74 -1.22 9.21 -12.19
CA ASP A 74 0.05 9.51 -11.51
C ASP A 74 -0.08 10.43 -10.29
N VAL A 75 -1.28 10.54 -9.73
CA VAL A 75 -1.49 11.32 -8.51
C VAL A 75 -1.10 10.49 -7.29
N LEU A 76 -0.28 11.07 -6.42
CA LEU A 76 0.03 10.47 -5.12
C LEU A 76 -1.22 10.47 -4.25
N VAL A 77 -1.76 9.29 -3.98
CA VAL A 77 -2.98 9.13 -3.16
C VAL A 77 -2.66 9.28 -1.69
N PHE A 78 -1.64 8.56 -1.22
CA PHE A 78 -1.11 8.69 0.14
C PHE A 78 0.32 8.17 0.27
N ILE A 79 0.95 8.54 1.38
CA ILE A 79 2.18 7.96 1.91
C ILE A 79 1.85 7.30 3.24
N ALA A 80 2.26 6.06 3.44
CA ALA A 80 2.09 5.33 4.70
C ALA A 80 3.44 4.92 5.27
N HIS A 81 3.71 5.31 6.50
CA HIS A 81 4.88 4.88 7.28
C HIS A 81 4.48 3.76 8.24
N ASP A 82 5.32 2.75 8.36
CA ASP A 82 5.13 1.72 9.39
C ASP A 82 5.26 2.34 10.78
N ARG A 83 4.17 2.33 11.53
CA ARG A 83 4.07 2.82 12.91
C ARG A 83 3.72 1.70 13.88
N ASP A 84 4.11 0.47 13.57
CA ASP A 84 3.97 -0.65 14.50
C ASP A 84 4.66 -0.29 15.82
N GLN A 85 3.88 -0.32 16.91
CA GLN A 85 4.35 0.12 18.23
C GLN A 85 5.53 -0.71 18.74
N ALA A 86 5.65 -1.96 18.32
CA ALA A 86 6.77 -2.82 18.69
C ALA A 86 8.11 -2.34 18.09
N TRP A 87 8.06 -1.65 16.93
CA TRP A 87 9.26 -1.34 16.17
C TRP A 87 9.52 0.16 15.92
N GLN A 88 8.52 1.03 16.06
CA GLN A 88 8.67 2.44 15.70
C GLN A 88 9.77 3.21 16.47
N ARG A 89 10.23 2.66 17.59
CA ARG A 89 11.31 3.24 18.42
C ARG A 89 12.37 2.22 18.80
N THR A 90 12.35 1.06 18.16
CA THR A 90 13.20 -0.07 18.52
C THR A 90 14.16 -0.39 17.39
N PRO A 91 15.48 -0.35 17.62
CA PRO A 91 16.45 -0.85 16.65
C PRO A 91 16.16 -2.31 16.32
N ARG A 92 16.17 -2.64 15.04
CA ARG A 92 15.88 -4.01 14.60
C ARG A 92 17.12 -4.88 14.62
N PRO A 93 17.08 -6.06 15.26
CA PRO A 93 18.10 -7.09 15.10
C PRO A 93 18.26 -7.55 13.66
N THR A 94 19.39 -8.15 13.33
CA THR A 94 19.57 -8.82 12.02
C THR A 94 18.54 -9.94 11.86
N GLY A 95 18.01 -10.07 10.65
CA GLY A 95 17.01 -11.08 10.34
C GLY A 95 16.01 -10.61 9.29
N ARG A 96 15.04 -11.45 9.01
CA ARG A 96 13.99 -11.20 8.02
C ARG A 96 12.73 -10.70 8.69
N TYR A 97 12.14 -9.67 8.10
CA TYR A 97 10.93 -9.00 8.57
C TYR A 97 9.90 -8.93 7.45
N THR A 98 8.64 -8.95 7.84
CA THR A 98 7.51 -8.67 6.97
C THR A 98 6.66 -7.59 7.63
N SER A 99 6.51 -6.45 6.96
CA SER A 99 5.62 -5.37 7.38
C SER A 99 4.42 -5.30 6.47
N THR A 100 3.23 -5.22 7.04
CA THR A 100 1.97 -5.19 6.31
C THR A 100 1.16 -3.96 6.70
N ALA A 101 0.73 -3.18 5.69
CA ALA A 101 -0.19 -2.07 5.85
C ALA A 101 -1.56 -2.47 5.27
N ARG A 102 -2.62 -2.36 6.08
CA ARG A 102 -3.98 -2.65 5.62
C ARG A 102 -4.71 -1.38 5.22
N ILE A 103 -5.10 -1.30 3.96
CA ILE A 103 -5.99 -0.28 3.44
C ILE A 103 -7.42 -0.75 3.70
N PRO A 104 -8.25 0.00 4.45
CA PRO A 104 -9.64 -0.40 4.71
C PRO A 104 -10.45 -0.49 3.41
N GLY A 105 -11.44 -1.34 3.38
CA GLY A 105 -12.47 -1.31 2.34
C GLY A 105 -13.23 0.01 2.36
N ASN A 106 -13.85 0.38 1.24
CA ASN A 106 -14.59 1.63 1.08
C ASN A 106 -13.75 2.88 1.36
N TRP A 107 -12.53 2.90 0.90
CA TRP A 107 -11.61 4.02 1.09
C TRP A 107 -10.99 4.53 -0.21
N LEU A 108 -10.46 3.64 -1.05
CA LEU A 108 -9.90 4.02 -2.35
C LEU A 108 -10.99 4.28 -3.40
N ALA A 109 -10.69 5.17 -4.35
CA ALA A 109 -11.47 5.25 -5.58
C ALA A 109 -11.22 4.01 -6.44
N GLU A 110 -12.15 3.73 -7.38
CA GLU A 110 -11.92 2.68 -8.38
C GLU A 110 -10.84 3.11 -9.39
N GLY A 111 -10.20 2.13 -9.99
CA GLY A 111 -9.18 2.30 -11.02
C GLY A 111 -7.89 1.58 -10.70
N MET A 112 -6.88 1.87 -11.50
CA MET A 112 -5.56 1.27 -11.39
C MET A 112 -4.73 1.99 -10.33
N MET A 113 -4.06 1.20 -9.50
CA MET A 113 -3.15 1.70 -8.47
C MET A 113 -1.75 1.12 -8.68
N SER A 114 -0.73 1.92 -8.42
CA SER A 114 0.67 1.46 -8.38
C SER A 114 1.31 1.82 -7.05
N VAL A 115 2.21 0.97 -6.58
CA VAL A 115 2.83 1.07 -5.26
C VAL A 115 4.34 1.16 -5.40
N SER A 116 4.92 2.18 -4.76
CA SER A 116 6.35 2.25 -4.46
C SER A 116 6.58 1.81 -3.03
N SER A 117 7.64 1.04 -2.81
CA SER A 117 8.09 0.66 -1.47
C SER A 117 9.46 1.27 -1.18
N LEU A 118 9.60 1.86 -0.01
CA LEU A 118 10.82 2.51 0.43
C LEU A 118 11.21 2.00 1.83
N MET A 119 12.49 2.08 2.13
CA MET A 119 13.02 1.79 3.45
C MET A 119 13.88 2.96 3.91
N MET A 120 13.53 3.56 5.03
CA MET A 120 14.27 4.72 5.54
C MET A 120 14.56 4.61 7.04
N THR A 121 15.46 5.48 7.50
CA THR A 121 15.60 5.88 8.91
C THR A 121 15.26 7.37 9.02
N GLU A 122 14.76 7.82 10.16
CA GLU A 122 14.28 9.21 10.32
C GLU A 122 15.31 10.12 10.97
N ASP A 123 16.06 9.64 11.96
CA ASP A 123 17.02 10.44 12.70
C ASP A 123 18.37 9.69 12.87
N PRO A 124 19.39 10.03 12.07
CA PRO A 124 19.31 10.96 10.94
C PRO A 124 18.50 10.37 9.78
N PHE A 125 17.91 11.25 8.96
CA PHE A 125 17.19 10.81 7.77
C PHE A 125 18.13 10.17 6.76
N ARG A 126 17.81 8.95 6.32
CA ARG A 126 18.50 8.26 5.25
C ARG A 126 17.54 7.33 4.50
N MET A 127 17.58 7.42 3.18
CA MET A 127 16.91 6.47 2.30
C MET A 127 17.84 5.28 2.03
N HIS A 128 17.44 4.10 2.47
CA HIS A 128 18.24 2.87 2.34
C HIS A 128 17.85 2.03 1.12
N ALA A 129 16.57 2.04 0.77
CA ALA A 129 16.05 1.29 -0.38
C ALA A 129 14.86 2.01 -0.99
N HIS A 130 14.74 1.91 -2.32
CA HIS A 130 13.61 2.44 -3.07
C HIS A 130 13.28 1.50 -4.22
N ALA A 131 12.05 1.01 -4.24
CA ALA A 131 11.48 0.20 -5.29
C ALA A 131 10.28 0.97 -5.90
N PRO A 132 10.52 1.80 -6.94
CA PRO A 132 9.48 2.69 -7.47
C PRO A 132 8.46 1.90 -8.30
N ARG A 133 7.18 2.00 -7.94
CA ARG A 133 6.02 1.47 -8.69
C ARG A 133 6.22 0.05 -9.21
N THR A 134 6.75 -0.83 -8.37
CA THR A 134 7.10 -2.20 -8.74
C THR A 134 5.93 -3.15 -8.78
N ILE A 135 4.85 -2.83 -8.07
CA ILE A 135 3.62 -3.61 -8.05
C ILE A 135 2.41 -2.72 -8.29
N GLY A 136 1.31 -3.33 -8.66
CA GLY A 136 0.05 -2.63 -8.85
C GLY A 136 -1.15 -3.55 -8.72
N PHE A 137 -2.33 -2.95 -8.64
CA PHE A 137 -3.61 -3.62 -8.53
C PHE A 137 -4.74 -2.74 -9.05
N ARG A 138 -5.88 -3.36 -9.28
CA ARG A 138 -7.09 -2.67 -9.70
C ARG A 138 -8.16 -2.73 -8.62
N VAL A 139 -8.81 -1.61 -8.38
CA VAL A 139 -10.00 -1.51 -7.53
C VAL A 139 -11.21 -1.39 -8.43
N ASP A 140 -12.18 -2.30 -8.28
CA ASP A 140 -13.43 -2.32 -9.02
C ASP A 140 -14.62 -2.04 -8.09
N ASP A 141 -15.56 -1.20 -8.56
CA ASP A 141 -16.84 -0.96 -7.90
C ASP A 141 -17.94 -1.61 -8.74
N SER A 142 -18.56 -2.67 -8.24
CA SER A 142 -19.58 -3.44 -8.96
C SER A 142 -20.88 -2.67 -9.20
N GLY A 143 -21.08 -1.54 -8.50
CA GLY A 143 -22.32 -0.75 -8.61
C GLY A 143 -23.55 -1.44 -8.00
N THR A 144 -23.36 -2.38 -7.05
CA THR A 144 -24.45 -3.10 -6.39
C THR A 144 -25.13 -2.33 -5.25
N GLY A 145 -24.77 -1.07 -5.02
CA GLY A 145 -25.40 -0.20 -4.02
C GLY A 145 -24.73 -0.18 -2.64
N ASP A 146 -23.75 -1.06 -2.39
CA ASP A 146 -23.10 -1.21 -1.08
C ASP A 146 -21.82 -0.39 -0.90
N SER A 147 -21.46 0.42 -1.90
CA SER A 147 -20.33 1.34 -1.84
C SER A 147 -20.81 2.78 -1.65
N ALA A 148 -19.85 3.72 -1.52
CA ALA A 148 -20.17 5.15 -1.41
C ALA A 148 -20.97 5.69 -2.59
N ARG A 149 -20.87 5.05 -3.76
CA ARG A 149 -21.62 5.38 -4.98
C ARG A 149 -23.12 5.09 -4.85
N GLY A 150 -23.51 4.10 -4.06
CA GLY A 150 -24.90 3.63 -4.00
C GLY A 150 -25.40 3.24 -5.39
N ASP A 151 -26.58 3.75 -5.78
CA ASP A 151 -27.19 3.50 -7.10
C ASP A 151 -26.78 4.53 -8.17
N PHE A 152 -25.84 5.41 -7.86
CA PHE A 152 -25.38 6.40 -8.83
C PHE A 152 -24.41 5.76 -9.82
N HIS A 153 -24.73 5.88 -11.12
CA HIS A 153 -23.93 5.29 -12.22
C HIS A 153 -23.14 6.31 -13.04
N GLY A 154 -23.21 7.59 -12.69
CA GLY A 154 -22.50 8.66 -13.38
C GLY A 154 -21.00 8.67 -13.03
N ARG A 155 -20.30 9.61 -13.65
CA ARG A 155 -18.89 9.86 -13.35
C ARG A 155 -18.73 10.26 -11.89
N TRP A 156 -17.77 9.64 -11.21
CA TRP A 156 -17.44 9.91 -9.82
C TRP A 156 -15.96 10.26 -9.67
N PRO A 157 -15.60 11.54 -9.81
CA PRO A 157 -14.21 11.96 -9.69
C PRO A 157 -13.74 11.94 -8.23
N GLY A 158 -12.43 11.89 -8.05
CA GLY A 158 -11.77 11.94 -6.74
C GLY A 158 -10.77 10.81 -6.57
N VAL A 159 -9.76 11.04 -5.73
CA VAL A 159 -8.67 10.07 -5.49
C VAL A 159 -9.01 9.05 -4.41
N VAL A 160 -9.99 9.37 -3.55
CA VAL A 160 -10.54 8.46 -2.54
C VAL A 160 -12.05 8.44 -2.65
N ARG A 161 -12.66 7.36 -2.18
CA ARG A 161 -14.13 7.19 -2.19
C ARG A 161 -14.56 6.59 -0.86
N PRO A 162 -14.49 7.36 0.23
CA PRO A 162 -14.86 6.86 1.55
C PRO A 162 -16.36 6.67 1.66
N LEU A 163 -16.76 5.57 2.27
CA LEU A 163 -18.14 5.35 2.70
C LEU A 163 -18.32 5.98 4.07
N LEU A 164 -18.90 7.18 4.10
CA LEU A 164 -19.10 7.94 5.33
C LEU A 164 -20.46 7.62 5.97
N GLU A 165 -20.51 7.69 7.28
CA GLU A 165 -21.77 7.61 8.01
C GLU A 165 -22.51 8.95 7.90
N TRP A 166 -23.78 8.88 7.51
CA TRP A 166 -24.67 10.03 7.42
C TRP A 166 -25.79 9.93 8.43
N ARG A 167 -26.18 11.08 9.00
CA ARG A 167 -27.34 11.22 9.87
C ARG A 167 -28.13 12.45 9.45
N THR A 168 -29.41 12.26 9.17
CA THR A 168 -30.32 13.34 8.79
C THR A 168 -31.46 13.46 9.83
N LYS A 169 -31.68 14.66 10.31
CA LYS A 169 -32.82 14.97 11.17
C LYS A 169 -33.85 15.74 10.35
N TYR A 170 -35.11 15.35 10.47
CA TYR A 170 -36.24 16.05 9.89
C TYR A 170 -36.97 16.86 10.96
N LEU A 171 -37.22 18.14 10.69
CA LEU A 171 -38.05 19.02 11.48
C LEU A 171 -39.23 19.46 10.59
N PRO A 172 -40.49 19.04 10.91
CA PRO A 172 -41.67 19.48 10.15
C PRO A 172 -41.83 21.00 10.26
N ALA A 173 -42.34 21.61 9.18
CA ALA A 173 -42.62 23.04 9.09
C ALA A 173 -43.81 23.42 9.98
#